data_91c975f3f745bc356444f33acf4e050a
#
_entry.id   91c975f3f745bc356444f33acf4e050a
#
_cell.length_a   1.000
_cell.length_b   1.000
_cell.length_c   1.000
_cell.angle_alpha   90.00
_cell.angle_beta   90.00
_cell.angle_gamma   90.00
#
_symmetry.space_group_name_H-M   'P 1'
#
loop_
_entity.id
_entity.type
_entity.pdbx_description
1 polymer ?
#
loop_
_entity_poly.entity_id
_entity_poly.type
_entity_poly.pdbx_seq_one_letter_code
_entity_poly.pdbx_strand_id
1 'polypeptide(L)'
;MFFAIKGDNFDGNEFVEEALNKGAKYAIVDSDSVNIDNSKILRVKDSLGTLQKLATFHRTKTNSIVIALTGSNGKTTTKELIDCVLSSNFKTISTKGNYNNHIGVPLSLLQIEDDTEYSVIELGANNFGEIDFLTKITLPDYGYITNFGKAHLEGFIDIEGVIKAKTELYNWIIENNKTLILNFDDKQQKKFRNHKNISFTSEDDGDYKFELISGKKISVKNRDIKYHSNIYGDYNYSNICAAITIGLHFGIDSIKIQDALNSYELQNNRSQVLNMNGKEIILDAYNANPT
;
A
#
# COMPACT_ATOMS: atom_id res chain seq x y z
N MET A 1 -11.60 20.40 -3.13
CA MET A 1 -11.07 20.79 -4.46
C MET A 1 -11.49 19.72 -5.45
N PHE A 2 -11.88 20.11 -6.66
CA PHE A 2 -12.24 19.19 -7.75
C PHE A 2 -11.13 19.22 -8.81
N PHE A 3 -10.71 18.08 -9.33
CA PHE A 3 -9.77 17.97 -10.44
C PHE A 3 -10.53 17.38 -11.64
N ALA A 4 -10.62 18.13 -12.73
CA ALA A 4 -11.27 17.71 -13.96
C ALA A 4 -10.34 16.78 -14.76
N ILE A 5 -10.30 15.50 -14.35
CA ILE A 5 -9.45 14.49 -14.98
C ILE A 5 -10.18 13.90 -16.18
N LYS A 6 -9.46 13.66 -17.28
CA LYS A 6 -9.94 12.96 -18.46
C LYS A 6 -9.54 11.49 -18.44
N GLY A 7 -10.44 10.65 -18.89
CA GLY A 7 -10.21 9.23 -19.20
C GLY A 7 -10.74 8.92 -20.60
N ASP A 8 -10.55 7.70 -21.07
CA ASP A 8 -10.91 7.28 -22.45
C ASP A 8 -12.39 7.53 -22.80
N ASN A 9 -13.28 7.38 -21.80
CA ASN A 9 -14.73 7.50 -22.00
C ASN A 9 -15.38 8.57 -21.10
N PHE A 10 -14.56 9.50 -20.56
CA PHE A 10 -15.03 10.44 -19.56
C PHE A 10 -14.19 11.71 -19.58
N ASP A 11 -14.84 12.88 -19.59
CA ASP A 11 -14.18 14.18 -19.43
C ASP A 11 -14.68 14.88 -18.16
N GLY A 12 -13.81 14.96 -17.15
CA GLY A 12 -14.12 15.64 -15.88
C GLY A 12 -14.46 17.12 -16.04
N ASN A 13 -14.05 17.76 -17.13
CA ASN A 13 -14.36 19.17 -17.39
C ASN A 13 -15.86 19.44 -17.58
N GLU A 14 -16.65 18.43 -17.97
CA GLU A 14 -18.11 18.54 -18.11
C GLU A 14 -18.82 18.64 -16.74
N PHE A 15 -18.17 18.24 -15.65
CA PHE A 15 -18.72 18.17 -14.30
C PHE A 15 -18.29 19.34 -13.39
N VAL A 16 -17.61 20.34 -13.91
CA VAL A 16 -17.05 21.45 -13.13
C VAL A 16 -18.12 22.25 -12.42
N GLU A 17 -19.20 22.60 -13.12
CA GLU A 17 -20.32 23.36 -12.55
C GLU A 17 -21.02 22.56 -11.45
N GLU A 18 -21.28 21.30 -11.69
CA GLU A 18 -21.90 20.39 -10.71
C GLU A 18 -21.00 20.26 -9.46
N ALA A 19 -19.70 20.11 -9.64
CA ALA A 19 -18.75 19.99 -8.53
C ALA A 19 -18.72 21.27 -7.66
N LEU A 20 -18.73 22.45 -8.29
CA LEU A 20 -18.80 23.73 -7.59
C LEU A 20 -20.13 23.89 -6.83
N ASN A 21 -21.26 23.48 -7.44
CA ASN A 21 -22.58 23.53 -6.81
C ASN A 21 -22.69 22.53 -5.63
N LYS A 22 -21.99 21.40 -5.69
CA LYS A 22 -21.85 20.42 -4.58
C LYS A 22 -20.85 20.84 -3.51
N GLY A 23 -20.29 22.06 -3.59
CA GLY A 23 -19.46 22.63 -2.53
C GLY A 23 -17.95 22.52 -2.75
N ALA A 24 -17.47 22.17 -3.93
CA ALA A 24 -16.04 22.28 -4.23
C ALA A 24 -15.62 23.74 -4.12
N LYS A 25 -14.57 24.02 -3.31
CA LYS A 25 -14.07 25.39 -3.14
C LYS A 25 -13.34 25.90 -4.38
N TYR A 26 -12.67 24.99 -5.10
CA TYR A 26 -11.93 25.25 -6.33
C TYR A 26 -12.08 24.08 -7.29
N ALA A 27 -12.05 24.36 -8.59
CA ALA A 27 -11.96 23.39 -9.67
C ALA A 27 -10.68 23.62 -10.49
N ILE A 28 -9.90 22.56 -10.68
CA ILE A 28 -8.72 22.52 -11.55
C ILE A 28 -9.18 21.96 -12.90
N VAL A 29 -8.97 22.72 -13.96
CA VAL A 29 -9.45 22.39 -15.32
C VAL A 29 -8.32 22.51 -16.34
N ASP A 30 -8.36 21.68 -17.37
CA ASP A 30 -7.40 21.67 -18.48
C ASP A 30 -8.06 21.80 -19.86
N SER A 31 -9.33 22.21 -19.90
CA SER A 31 -10.07 22.44 -21.13
C SER A 31 -10.52 23.89 -21.26
N ASP A 32 -10.34 24.46 -22.44
CA ASP A 32 -10.86 25.79 -22.79
C ASP A 32 -12.39 25.79 -22.96
N SER A 33 -13.02 24.62 -23.11
CA SER A 33 -14.47 24.47 -23.22
C SER A 33 -15.22 24.85 -21.93
N VAL A 34 -14.54 24.87 -20.80
CA VAL A 34 -15.13 25.31 -19.52
C VAL A 34 -15.27 26.82 -19.54
N ASN A 35 -16.40 27.32 -20.05
CA ASN A 35 -16.68 28.74 -20.18
C ASN A 35 -17.48 29.28 -18.98
N ILE A 36 -16.91 29.12 -17.80
CA ILE A 36 -17.48 29.65 -16.54
C ILE A 36 -16.52 30.73 -16.02
N ASP A 37 -17.00 31.96 -16.02
CA ASP A 37 -16.25 33.06 -15.37
C ASP A 37 -16.45 32.98 -13.85
N ASN A 38 -15.53 32.25 -13.22
CA ASN A 38 -15.58 32.03 -11.77
C ASN A 38 -14.17 32.01 -11.19
N SER A 39 -13.92 32.88 -10.21
CA SER A 39 -12.64 32.97 -9.50
C SER A 39 -12.23 31.68 -8.77
N LYS A 40 -13.14 30.70 -8.68
CA LYS A 40 -12.88 29.35 -8.14
C LYS A 40 -12.29 28.39 -9.17
N ILE A 41 -12.18 28.78 -10.45
CA ILE A 41 -11.63 27.94 -11.51
C ILE A 41 -10.15 28.27 -11.71
N LEU A 42 -9.32 27.25 -11.57
CA LEU A 42 -7.88 27.33 -11.82
C LEU A 42 -7.57 26.55 -13.10
N ARG A 43 -7.15 27.26 -14.15
CA ARG A 43 -6.77 26.64 -15.43
C ARG A 43 -5.33 26.18 -15.41
N VAL A 44 -5.13 24.94 -15.83
CA VAL A 44 -3.81 24.29 -15.92
C VAL A 44 -3.64 23.62 -17.27
N LYS A 45 -2.42 23.25 -17.61
CA LYS A 45 -2.15 22.51 -18.87
C LYS A 45 -2.57 21.03 -18.79
N ASP A 46 -2.56 20.46 -17.58
CA ASP A 46 -2.81 19.05 -17.31
C ASP A 46 -3.32 18.92 -15.87
N SER A 47 -4.58 18.58 -15.73
CA SER A 47 -5.26 18.43 -14.44
C SER A 47 -4.72 17.25 -13.64
N LEU A 48 -4.42 16.12 -14.30
CA LEU A 48 -3.87 14.92 -13.66
C LEU A 48 -2.45 15.17 -13.15
N GLY A 49 -1.57 15.70 -14.01
CA GLY A 49 -0.21 16.05 -13.60
C GLY A 49 -0.19 17.13 -12.51
N THR A 50 -1.17 18.01 -12.46
CA THR A 50 -1.33 18.99 -11.39
C THR A 50 -1.72 18.31 -10.07
N LEU A 51 -2.65 17.34 -10.09
CA LEU A 51 -2.98 16.53 -8.91
C LEU A 51 -1.75 15.82 -8.36
N GLN A 52 -0.96 15.17 -9.23
CA GLN A 52 0.25 14.44 -8.87
C GLN A 52 1.32 15.36 -8.25
N LYS A 53 1.57 16.50 -8.86
CA LYS A 53 2.50 17.52 -8.35
C LYS A 53 2.05 18.09 -7.00
N LEU A 54 0.75 18.35 -6.85
CA LEU A 54 0.18 18.82 -5.59
C LEU A 54 0.36 17.78 -4.48
N ALA A 55 0.10 16.50 -4.77
CA ALA A 55 0.28 15.42 -3.83
C ALA A 55 1.75 15.25 -3.40
N THR A 56 2.69 15.29 -4.36
CA THR A 56 4.12 15.25 -4.07
C THR A 56 4.55 16.47 -3.23
N PHE A 57 4.10 17.66 -3.58
CA PHE A 57 4.38 18.87 -2.81
C PHE A 57 3.82 18.75 -1.38
N HIS A 58 2.57 18.34 -1.24
CA HIS A 58 1.95 18.09 0.07
C HIS A 58 2.78 17.10 0.89
N ARG A 59 3.21 15.96 0.29
CA ARG A 59 4.07 14.97 0.93
C ARG A 59 5.37 15.59 1.46
N THR A 60 5.98 16.54 0.74
CA THR A 60 7.20 17.23 1.22
C THR A 60 6.96 18.16 2.41
N LYS A 61 5.72 18.49 2.73
CA LYS A 61 5.33 19.36 3.85
C LYS A 61 4.86 18.61 5.08
N THR A 62 4.60 17.30 4.95
CA THR A 62 4.17 16.46 6.07
C THR A 62 5.36 15.83 6.79
N ASN A 63 5.21 15.57 8.08
CA ASN A 63 6.20 14.85 8.89
C ASN A 63 5.88 13.35 9.01
N SER A 64 4.80 12.88 8.40
CA SER A 64 4.39 11.48 8.44
C SER A 64 5.49 10.57 7.88
N ILE A 65 5.79 9.49 8.57
CA ILE A 65 6.66 8.41 8.07
C ILE A 65 5.86 7.60 7.04
N VAL A 66 6.32 7.57 5.79
CA VAL A 66 5.63 6.89 4.70
C VAL A 66 6.27 5.53 4.42
N ILE A 67 5.46 4.50 4.52
CA ILE A 67 5.78 3.12 4.18
C ILE A 67 5.08 2.80 2.86
N ALA A 68 5.85 2.66 1.77
CA ALA A 68 5.30 2.24 0.49
C ALA A 68 5.43 0.72 0.33
N LEU A 69 4.41 0.09 -0.24
CA LEU A 69 4.49 -1.34 -0.55
C LEU A 69 3.94 -1.67 -1.92
N THR A 70 4.56 -2.65 -2.55
CA THR A 70 4.12 -3.28 -3.80
C THR A 70 4.27 -4.79 -3.71
N GLY A 71 4.02 -5.49 -4.80
CA GLY A 71 4.16 -6.95 -4.93
C GLY A 71 3.13 -7.54 -5.87
N SER A 72 3.25 -8.81 -6.15
CA SER A 72 2.29 -9.52 -7.00
C SER A 72 1.00 -9.83 -6.24
N ASN A 73 1.11 -10.45 -5.09
CA ASN A 73 -0.01 -10.87 -4.23
C ASN A 73 0.13 -10.29 -2.82
N GLY A 74 -0.96 -10.26 -2.06
CA GLY A 74 -0.96 -9.89 -0.64
C GLY A 74 -0.78 -8.39 -0.34
N LYS A 75 -0.64 -7.51 -1.34
CA LYS A 75 -0.46 -6.07 -1.14
C LYS A 75 -1.49 -5.46 -0.19
N THR A 76 -2.75 -5.57 -0.54
CA THR A 76 -3.84 -4.95 0.25
C THR A 76 -3.95 -5.57 1.63
N THR A 77 -3.85 -6.90 1.75
CA THR A 77 -3.85 -7.59 3.05
C THR A 77 -2.67 -7.12 3.92
N THR A 78 -1.47 -7.05 3.35
CA THR A 78 -0.29 -6.55 4.08
C THR A 78 -0.45 -5.10 4.50
N LYS A 79 -0.93 -4.23 3.59
CA LYS A 79 -1.22 -2.83 3.88
C LYS A 79 -2.20 -2.69 5.05
N GLU A 80 -3.30 -3.44 5.02
CA GLU A 80 -4.32 -3.39 6.07
C GLU A 80 -3.81 -3.93 7.42
N LEU A 81 -2.98 -4.99 7.40
CA LEU A 81 -2.33 -5.51 8.60
C LEU A 81 -1.34 -4.51 9.20
N ILE A 82 -0.50 -3.87 8.37
CA ILE A 82 0.43 -2.83 8.82
C ILE A 82 -0.35 -1.65 9.40
N ASP A 83 -1.39 -1.20 8.71
CA ASP A 83 -2.27 -0.12 9.18
C ASP A 83 -2.92 -0.46 10.52
N CYS A 84 -3.47 -1.65 10.65
CA CYS A 84 -4.10 -2.14 11.88
C CYS A 84 -3.09 -2.15 13.06
N VAL A 85 -1.88 -2.66 12.83
CA VAL A 85 -0.82 -2.71 13.86
C VAL A 85 -0.35 -1.30 14.22
N LEU A 86 -0.06 -0.43 13.25
CA LEU A 86 0.39 0.94 13.51
C LEU A 86 -0.69 1.78 14.20
N SER A 87 -1.95 1.64 13.77
CA SER A 87 -3.09 2.37 14.34
C SER A 87 -3.40 1.99 15.78
N SER A 88 -2.85 0.87 16.29
CA SER A 88 -2.96 0.51 17.71
C SER A 88 -2.20 1.47 18.65
N ASN A 89 -1.28 2.28 18.10
CA ASN A 89 -0.44 3.18 18.90
C ASN A 89 -0.24 4.58 18.30
N PHE A 90 -0.50 4.77 17.00
CA PHE A 90 -0.18 6.00 16.27
C PHE A 90 -1.36 6.46 15.42
N LYS A 91 -1.43 7.76 15.13
CA LYS A 91 -2.35 8.27 14.10
C LYS A 91 -1.84 7.85 12.72
N THR A 92 -2.55 6.91 12.09
CA THR A 92 -2.14 6.29 10.83
C THR A 92 -3.19 6.49 9.75
N ILE A 93 -2.75 6.63 8.51
CA ILE A 93 -3.60 6.54 7.32
C ILE A 93 -3.06 5.44 6.39
N SER A 94 -3.95 4.86 5.60
CA SER A 94 -3.56 3.91 4.56
C SER A 94 -4.36 4.09 3.27
N THR A 95 -3.79 3.60 2.16
CA THR A 95 -4.48 3.55 0.88
C THR A 95 -5.84 2.86 1.02
N LYS A 96 -6.92 3.55 0.66
CA LYS A 96 -8.29 3.02 0.70
C LYS A 96 -8.55 2.14 -0.53
N GLY A 97 -9.12 0.95 -0.29
CA GLY A 97 -9.49 0.03 -1.36
C GLY A 97 -8.31 -0.26 -2.30
N ASN A 98 -8.48 0.01 -3.58
CA ASN A 98 -7.50 -0.20 -4.65
C ASN A 98 -6.94 1.12 -5.22
N TYR A 99 -6.88 2.20 -4.44
CA TYR A 99 -6.35 3.51 -4.86
C TYR A 99 -4.81 3.49 -4.97
N ASN A 100 -4.29 2.51 -5.70
CA ASN A 100 -2.88 2.19 -5.83
C ASN A 100 -2.25 2.57 -7.17
N ASN A 101 -2.97 3.34 -8.00
CA ASN A 101 -2.55 3.79 -9.33
C ASN A 101 -2.19 5.29 -9.36
N HIS A 102 -1.89 5.81 -10.54
CA HIS A 102 -1.47 7.20 -10.82
C HIS A 102 -2.50 8.30 -10.45
N ILE A 103 -3.73 7.91 -10.09
CA ILE A 103 -4.77 8.81 -9.54
C ILE A 103 -4.95 8.55 -8.05
N GLY A 104 -5.05 7.29 -7.66
CA GLY A 104 -5.36 6.88 -6.29
C GLY A 104 -4.23 7.17 -5.29
N VAL A 105 -2.97 6.98 -5.69
CA VAL A 105 -1.81 7.30 -4.86
C VAL A 105 -1.76 8.79 -4.51
N PRO A 106 -1.85 9.73 -5.47
CA PRO A 106 -1.99 11.15 -5.15
C PRO A 106 -3.12 11.47 -4.18
N LEU A 107 -4.30 10.88 -4.39
CA LEU A 107 -5.45 11.10 -3.50
C LEU A 107 -5.21 10.55 -2.09
N SER A 108 -4.50 9.43 -1.96
CA SER A 108 -4.12 8.88 -0.66
C SER A 108 -3.13 9.80 0.07
N LEU A 109 -2.13 10.33 -0.62
CA LEU A 109 -1.16 11.26 -0.05
C LEU A 109 -1.81 12.56 0.44
N LEU A 110 -2.80 13.07 -0.27
CA LEU A 110 -3.54 14.27 0.12
C LEU A 110 -4.45 14.07 1.35
N GLN A 111 -4.59 12.85 1.86
CA GLN A 111 -5.28 12.57 3.14
C GLN A 111 -4.34 12.69 4.35
N ILE A 112 -3.03 12.84 4.15
CA ILE A 112 -2.08 13.03 5.25
C ILE A 112 -2.37 14.37 5.91
N GLU A 113 -2.69 14.36 7.19
CA GLU A 113 -2.92 15.55 8.01
C GLU A 113 -1.65 15.89 8.81
N ASP A 114 -1.59 17.08 9.41
CA ASP A 114 -0.41 17.58 10.12
C ASP A 114 0.00 16.70 11.31
N ASP A 115 -0.97 16.03 11.93
CA ASP A 115 -0.78 15.11 13.07
C ASP A 115 -0.75 13.63 12.67
N THR A 116 -0.75 13.29 11.36
CA THR A 116 -0.56 11.93 10.88
C THR A 116 0.89 11.50 11.09
N GLU A 117 1.09 10.47 11.91
CA GLU A 117 2.43 9.97 12.24
C GLU A 117 2.94 8.97 11.19
N TYR A 118 2.06 8.08 10.71
CA TYR A 118 2.41 7.06 9.71
C TYR A 118 1.43 7.04 8.55
N SER A 119 1.94 6.72 7.37
CA SER A 119 1.14 6.55 6.15
C SER A 119 1.56 5.29 5.41
N VAL A 120 0.62 4.38 5.14
CA VAL A 120 0.86 3.11 4.45
C VAL A 120 0.30 3.19 3.03
N ILE A 121 1.16 3.31 2.05
CA ILE A 121 0.79 3.58 0.65
C ILE A 121 1.03 2.37 -0.23
N GLU A 122 -0.04 1.81 -0.78
CA GLU A 122 0.01 0.69 -1.73
C GLU A 122 0.30 1.22 -3.15
N LEU A 123 1.31 0.62 -3.82
CA LEU A 123 1.70 0.94 -5.19
C LEU A 123 1.38 -0.24 -6.11
N GLY A 124 0.44 -0.04 -7.02
CA GLY A 124 0.04 -1.01 -8.05
C GLY A 124 0.72 -0.73 -9.38
N ALA A 125 1.02 -1.76 -10.17
CA ALA A 125 1.51 -1.61 -11.53
C ALA A 125 1.13 -2.79 -12.42
N ASN A 126 0.86 -2.47 -13.68
CA ASN A 126 0.65 -3.40 -14.76
C ASN A 126 1.81 -3.37 -15.78
N ASN A 127 2.61 -2.29 -15.81
CA ASN A 127 3.68 -2.08 -16.77
C ASN A 127 4.97 -1.63 -16.07
N PHE A 128 6.10 -1.74 -16.79
CA PHE A 128 7.40 -1.20 -16.35
C PHE A 128 7.34 0.32 -16.17
N GLY A 129 8.08 0.82 -15.18
CA GLY A 129 8.18 2.25 -14.87
C GLY A 129 7.02 2.80 -14.04
N GLU A 130 5.91 2.05 -13.87
CA GLU A 130 4.78 2.53 -13.08
C GLU A 130 5.10 2.56 -11.58
N ILE A 131 5.84 1.59 -11.05
CA ILE A 131 6.26 1.60 -9.64
C ILE A 131 7.26 2.73 -9.39
N ASP A 132 8.24 2.93 -10.27
CA ASP A 132 9.18 4.04 -10.18
C ASP A 132 8.45 5.40 -10.17
N PHE A 133 7.50 5.57 -11.11
CA PHE A 133 6.68 6.77 -11.20
C PHE A 133 5.88 7.04 -9.91
N LEU A 134 5.18 6.02 -9.39
CA LEU A 134 4.39 6.15 -8.16
C LEU A 134 5.29 6.38 -6.94
N THR A 135 6.46 5.76 -6.89
CA THR A 135 7.44 5.94 -5.81
C THR A 135 7.96 7.37 -5.77
N LYS A 136 8.22 7.97 -6.95
CA LYS A 136 8.64 9.39 -7.08
C LYS A 136 7.57 10.38 -6.62
N ILE A 137 6.28 10.03 -6.75
CA ILE A 137 5.19 10.82 -6.18
C ILE A 137 5.10 10.63 -4.67
N THR A 138 5.29 9.40 -4.21
CA THR A 138 5.07 9.00 -2.80
C THR A 138 6.21 9.46 -1.88
N LEU A 139 7.45 9.52 -2.36
CA LEU A 139 8.66 9.84 -1.59
C LEU A 139 8.71 9.06 -0.26
N PRO A 140 8.75 7.71 -0.30
CA PRO A 140 8.62 6.89 0.89
C PRO A 140 9.89 6.89 1.75
N ASP A 141 9.73 6.67 3.06
CA ASP A 141 10.83 6.47 4.01
C ASP A 141 11.19 4.99 4.15
N TYR A 142 10.20 4.10 3.93
CA TYR A 142 10.37 2.66 3.94
C TYR A 142 9.73 2.04 2.70
N GLY A 143 10.34 0.98 2.17
CA GLY A 143 9.82 0.25 1.02
C GLY A 143 9.74 -1.26 1.28
N TYR A 144 8.60 -1.88 0.94
CA TYR A 144 8.38 -3.31 1.07
C TYR A 144 7.82 -3.92 -0.22
N ILE A 145 8.33 -5.09 -0.60
CA ILE A 145 7.76 -5.91 -1.68
C ILE A 145 7.20 -7.17 -1.06
N THR A 146 5.89 -7.42 -1.19
CA THR A 146 5.26 -8.57 -0.54
C THR A 146 5.78 -9.91 -1.10
N ASN A 147 5.82 -10.02 -2.42
CA ASN A 147 6.37 -11.17 -3.15
C ASN A 147 6.52 -10.88 -4.66
N PHE A 148 7.17 -11.82 -5.37
CA PHE A 148 7.37 -11.81 -6.82
C PHE A 148 6.64 -13.01 -7.45
N GLY A 149 5.29 -12.99 -7.40
CA GLY A 149 4.45 -14.04 -8.01
C GLY A 149 4.14 -13.79 -9.49
N LYS A 150 3.54 -14.79 -10.14
CA LYS A 150 3.10 -14.70 -11.55
C LYS A 150 1.83 -13.85 -11.67
N ALA A 151 1.97 -12.52 -11.67
CA ALA A 151 0.86 -11.58 -11.84
C ALA A 151 1.16 -10.61 -12.99
N HIS A 152 0.13 -10.19 -13.73
CA HIS A 152 0.24 -9.21 -14.83
C HIS A 152 1.28 -9.58 -15.90
N LEU A 153 1.37 -10.87 -16.27
CA LEU A 153 2.35 -11.36 -17.24
C LEU A 153 2.16 -10.73 -18.64
N GLU A 154 0.96 -10.27 -18.97
CA GLU A 154 0.69 -9.54 -20.21
C GLU A 154 1.51 -8.22 -20.31
N GLY A 155 1.70 -7.52 -19.18
CA GLY A 155 2.48 -6.28 -19.13
C GLY A 155 3.96 -6.49 -18.82
N PHE A 156 4.30 -7.55 -18.07
CA PHE A 156 5.68 -7.82 -17.63
C PHE A 156 6.38 -8.94 -18.39
N ILE A 157 5.68 -9.59 -19.33
CA ILE A 157 6.18 -10.67 -20.23
C ILE A 157 6.45 -11.96 -19.46
N ASP A 158 7.29 -11.94 -18.43
CA ASP A 158 7.72 -13.10 -17.66
C ASP A 158 7.97 -12.76 -16.17
N ILE A 159 8.45 -13.72 -15.40
CA ILE A 159 8.75 -13.56 -13.97
C ILE A 159 9.94 -12.62 -13.75
N GLU A 160 10.91 -12.57 -14.65
CA GLU A 160 12.06 -11.64 -14.56
C GLU A 160 11.60 -10.22 -14.76
N GLY A 161 10.66 -10.00 -15.68
CA GLY A 161 9.99 -8.71 -15.85
C GLY A 161 9.23 -8.27 -14.61
N VAL A 162 8.49 -9.18 -13.95
CA VAL A 162 7.82 -8.89 -12.67
C VAL A 162 8.83 -8.48 -11.60
N ILE A 163 9.94 -9.23 -11.47
CA ILE A 163 11.01 -8.90 -10.51
C ILE A 163 11.57 -7.51 -10.80
N LYS A 164 11.92 -7.24 -12.05
CA LYS A 164 12.46 -5.94 -12.48
C LYS A 164 11.50 -4.80 -12.16
N ALA A 165 10.23 -4.92 -12.50
CA ALA A 165 9.24 -3.89 -12.26
C ALA A 165 9.01 -3.64 -10.77
N LYS A 166 8.90 -4.69 -9.94
CA LYS A 166 8.67 -4.51 -8.50
C LYS A 166 9.91 -3.97 -7.79
N THR A 167 11.11 -4.33 -8.22
CA THR A 167 12.36 -3.81 -7.64
C THR A 167 12.61 -2.33 -7.97
N GLU A 168 11.84 -1.69 -8.85
CA GLU A 168 11.86 -0.24 -9.03
C GLU A 168 11.67 0.51 -7.69
N LEU A 169 10.80 -0.01 -6.79
CA LEU A 169 10.64 0.55 -5.44
C LEU A 169 11.95 0.47 -4.64
N TYR A 170 12.59 -0.70 -4.61
CA TYR A 170 13.83 -0.88 -3.84
C TYR A 170 14.98 -0.04 -4.41
N ASN A 171 15.09 0.07 -5.73
CA ASN A 171 16.10 0.90 -6.37
C ASN A 171 15.98 2.36 -5.93
N TRP A 172 14.76 2.91 -5.96
CA TRP A 172 14.50 4.27 -5.49
C TRP A 172 14.85 4.45 -3.99
N ILE A 173 14.45 3.49 -3.13
CA ILE A 173 14.76 3.51 -1.69
C ILE A 173 16.26 3.56 -1.45
N ILE A 174 17.03 2.74 -2.17
CA ILE A 174 18.50 2.69 -2.08
C ILE A 174 19.12 4.00 -2.55
N GLU A 175 18.74 4.49 -3.71
CA GLU A 175 19.25 5.74 -4.30
C GLU A 175 19.00 6.95 -3.39
N ASN A 176 17.92 6.94 -2.62
CA ASN A 176 17.55 8.01 -1.70
C ASN A 176 17.97 7.75 -0.24
N ASN A 177 18.82 6.73 0.01
CA ASN A 177 19.31 6.34 1.34
C ASN A 177 18.21 6.12 2.38
N LYS A 178 17.08 5.56 1.95
CA LYS A 178 15.94 5.18 2.76
C LYS A 178 16.06 3.73 3.24
N THR A 179 15.06 3.17 3.89
CA THR A 179 15.14 1.87 4.55
C THR A 179 14.30 0.83 3.83
N LEU A 180 14.88 -0.31 3.48
CA LEU A 180 14.17 -1.47 2.94
C LEU A 180 13.52 -2.26 4.08
N ILE A 181 12.37 -2.86 3.79
CA ILE A 181 11.78 -3.94 4.60
C ILE A 181 11.94 -5.21 3.79
N LEU A 182 12.62 -6.23 4.34
CA LEU A 182 13.03 -7.42 3.61
C LEU A 182 12.52 -8.70 4.28
N ASN A 183 11.91 -9.56 3.48
CA ASN A 183 11.69 -10.96 3.83
C ASN A 183 12.90 -11.79 3.36
N PHE A 184 13.73 -12.29 4.28
CA PHE A 184 14.92 -13.07 3.93
C PHE A 184 14.59 -14.52 3.52
N ASP A 185 13.38 -14.97 3.72
CA ASP A 185 12.91 -16.26 3.16
C ASP A 185 12.67 -16.14 1.63
N ASP A 186 12.49 -14.92 1.12
CA ASP A 186 12.43 -14.64 -0.32
C ASP A 186 13.83 -14.39 -0.89
N LYS A 187 14.28 -15.31 -1.76
CA LYS A 187 15.63 -15.24 -2.38
C LYS A 187 15.88 -13.95 -3.16
N GLN A 188 14.86 -13.32 -3.73
CA GLN A 188 15.02 -12.08 -4.48
C GLN A 188 15.21 -10.90 -3.54
N GLN A 189 14.42 -10.81 -2.47
CA GLN A 189 14.57 -9.76 -1.46
C GLN A 189 15.91 -9.88 -0.72
N LYS A 190 16.34 -11.09 -0.39
CA LYS A 190 17.62 -11.35 0.30
C LYS A 190 18.85 -10.83 -0.45
N LYS A 191 18.77 -10.63 -1.76
CA LYS A 191 19.85 -10.01 -2.55
C LYS A 191 20.15 -8.57 -2.11
N PHE A 192 19.20 -7.89 -1.51
CA PHE A 192 19.30 -6.51 -1.05
C PHE A 192 19.80 -6.36 0.39
N ARG A 193 20.18 -7.45 1.07
CA ARG A 193 20.57 -7.50 2.49
C ARG A 193 21.72 -6.56 2.89
N ASN A 194 22.56 -6.16 1.95
CA ASN A 194 23.70 -5.28 2.21
C ASN A 194 23.34 -3.79 2.20
N HIS A 195 22.10 -3.44 1.87
CA HIS A 195 21.60 -2.09 1.96
C HIS A 195 20.94 -1.86 3.32
N LYS A 196 20.68 -0.59 3.68
CA LYS A 196 19.99 -0.23 4.91
C LYS A 196 18.60 -0.89 4.93
N ASN A 197 18.38 -1.78 5.88
CA ASN A 197 17.12 -2.54 5.97
C ASN A 197 16.70 -2.86 7.39
N ILE A 198 15.45 -3.29 7.53
CA ILE A 198 14.90 -4.12 8.59
C ILE A 198 14.44 -5.43 7.96
N SER A 199 14.69 -6.54 8.61
CA SER A 199 14.47 -7.86 8.01
C SER A 199 13.73 -8.82 8.92
N PHE A 200 12.95 -9.71 8.31
CA PHE A 200 12.35 -10.85 8.98
C PHE A 200 12.61 -12.14 8.20
N THR A 201 12.57 -13.27 8.90
CA THR A 201 12.91 -14.58 8.37
C THR A 201 12.37 -15.70 9.24
N SER A 202 12.26 -16.90 8.70
CA SER A 202 12.07 -18.14 9.47
C SER A 202 13.39 -18.72 10.00
N GLU A 203 14.54 -18.23 9.50
CA GLU A 203 15.89 -18.66 9.86
C GLU A 203 16.52 -17.75 10.93
N ASP A 204 17.85 -17.87 11.18
CA ASP A 204 18.56 -17.09 12.22
C ASP A 204 19.33 -15.86 11.68
N ASP A 205 19.16 -15.49 10.42
CA ASP A 205 19.97 -14.48 9.73
C ASP A 205 19.29 -13.11 9.50
N GLY A 206 18.13 -12.86 10.13
CA GLY A 206 17.38 -11.60 10.08
C GLY A 206 17.24 -10.91 11.44
N ASP A 207 16.72 -9.66 11.45
CA ASP A 207 16.49 -8.89 12.68
C ASP A 207 15.37 -9.50 13.54
N TYR A 208 14.34 -10.04 12.87
CA TYR A 208 13.19 -10.68 13.51
C TYR A 208 12.99 -12.09 12.95
N LYS A 209 13.08 -13.09 13.84
CA LYS A 209 12.81 -14.47 13.48
C LYS A 209 11.38 -14.85 13.83
N PHE A 210 10.70 -15.48 12.89
CA PHE A 210 9.36 -15.98 13.08
C PHE A 210 9.26 -17.49 12.80
N GLU A 211 8.50 -18.18 13.63
CA GLU A 211 8.14 -19.58 13.45
C GLU A 211 6.64 -19.67 13.16
N LEU A 212 6.24 -20.33 12.09
CA LEU A 212 4.84 -20.59 11.77
C LEU A 212 4.30 -21.66 12.76
N ILE A 213 3.21 -21.35 13.43
CA ILE A 213 2.45 -22.30 14.23
C ILE A 213 1.26 -22.75 13.37
N SER A 214 1.32 -23.99 12.91
CA SER A 214 0.27 -24.58 12.06
C SER A 214 -1.06 -24.66 12.80
N GLY A 215 -2.15 -24.29 12.11
CA GLY A 215 -3.51 -24.29 12.64
C GLY A 215 -4.54 -23.90 11.60
N LYS A 216 -5.82 -23.90 11.97
CA LYS A 216 -6.89 -23.42 11.09
C LYS A 216 -6.71 -21.92 10.76
N LYS A 217 -6.31 -21.13 11.75
CA LYS A 217 -5.91 -19.73 11.62
C LYS A 217 -4.41 -19.61 11.84
N ILE A 218 -3.78 -18.66 11.17
CA ILE A 218 -2.33 -18.46 11.28
C ILE A 218 -1.97 -17.90 12.64
N SER A 219 -0.98 -18.51 13.24
CA SER A 219 -0.28 -18.00 14.41
C SER A 219 1.22 -18.03 14.12
N VAL A 220 1.94 -17.05 14.62
CA VAL A 220 3.39 -16.97 14.49
C VAL A 220 4.03 -16.75 15.84
N LYS A 221 5.26 -17.24 16.00
CA LYS A 221 6.05 -17.04 17.22
C LYS A 221 7.28 -16.22 16.88
N ASN A 222 7.53 -15.18 17.67
CA ASN A 222 8.77 -14.43 17.67
C ASN A 222 9.37 -14.49 19.07
N ARG A 223 10.54 -15.10 19.22
CA ARG A 223 11.15 -15.44 20.52
C ARG A 223 10.15 -16.24 21.37
N ASP A 224 9.79 -15.75 22.56
CA ASP A 224 8.85 -16.41 23.48
C ASP A 224 7.40 -15.95 23.29
N ILE A 225 7.15 -14.97 22.40
CA ILE A 225 5.84 -14.37 22.21
C ILE A 225 5.13 -15.03 21.04
N LYS A 226 3.89 -15.46 21.27
CA LYS A 226 2.99 -16.00 20.24
C LYS A 226 1.99 -14.92 19.83
N TYR A 227 1.89 -14.70 18.53
CA TYR A 227 0.90 -13.83 17.93
C TYR A 227 -0.14 -14.67 17.21
N HIS A 228 -1.39 -14.50 17.56
CA HIS A 228 -2.53 -15.15 16.92
C HIS A 228 -3.22 -14.18 15.98
N SER A 229 -3.73 -14.67 14.87
CA SER A 229 -4.52 -13.85 13.94
C SER A 229 -5.86 -14.51 13.62
N ASN A 230 -6.79 -13.73 13.07
CA ASN A 230 -8.04 -14.25 12.53
C ASN A 230 -7.96 -14.62 11.05
N ILE A 231 -6.75 -14.72 10.50
CA ILE A 231 -6.49 -14.94 9.09
C ILE A 231 -6.26 -16.42 8.79
N TYR A 232 -6.79 -16.89 7.68
CA TYR A 232 -6.66 -18.24 7.17
C TYR A 232 -5.60 -18.31 6.07
N GLY A 233 -5.01 -19.50 5.88
CA GLY A 233 -4.12 -19.84 4.77
C GLY A 233 -2.67 -19.39 4.98
N ASP A 234 -1.76 -20.36 4.92
CA ASP A 234 -0.32 -20.17 5.21
C ASP A 234 0.36 -19.15 4.27
N TYR A 235 -0.24 -18.88 3.11
CA TYR A 235 0.23 -17.82 2.19
C TYR A 235 0.16 -16.40 2.80
N ASN A 236 -0.58 -16.20 3.88
CA ASN A 236 -0.60 -14.96 4.63
C ASN A 236 0.48 -14.86 5.72
N TYR A 237 1.29 -15.90 5.91
CA TYR A 237 2.35 -15.91 6.92
C TYR A 237 3.29 -14.71 6.78
N SER A 238 3.84 -14.48 5.59
CA SER A 238 4.75 -13.36 5.35
C SER A 238 4.08 -12.00 5.52
N ASN A 239 2.78 -11.88 5.22
CA ASN A 239 2.01 -10.65 5.41
C ASN A 239 1.90 -10.28 6.89
N ILE A 240 1.63 -11.28 7.73
CA ILE A 240 1.55 -11.11 9.20
C ILE A 240 2.94 -10.81 9.78
N CYS A 241 3.98 -11.54 9.37
CA CYS A 241 5.36 -11.30 9.81
C CYS A 241 5.83 -9.89 9.49
N ALA A 242 5.52 -9.38 8.29
CA ALA A 242 5.85 -8.01 7.88
C ALA A 242 5.18 -6.98 8.79
N ALA A 243 3.88 -7.14 9.11
CA ALA A 243 3.15 -6.23 9.97
C ALA A 243 3.70 -6.23 11.41
N ILE A 244 3.99 -7.41 11.97
CA ILE A 244 4.60 -7.53 13.31
C ILE A 244 6.00 -6.91 13.32
N THR A 245 6.82 -7.17 12.29
CA THR A 245 8.17 -6.60 12.16
C THR A 245 8.13 -5.08 12.19
N ILE A 246 7.22 -4.47 11.43
CA ILE A 246 7.03 -3.02 11.38
C ILE A 246 6.57 -2.49 12.74
N GLY A 247 5.60 -3.15 13.37
CA GLY A 247 5.13 -2.78 14.70
C GLY A 247 6.25 -2.80 15.75
N LEU A 248 7.00 -3.89 15.81
CA LEU A 248 8.14 -4.04 16.72
C LEU A 248 9.26 -3.03 16.43
N HIS A 249 9.55 -2.78 15.15
CA HIS A 249 10.56 -1.80 14.72
C HIS A 249 10.23 -0.39 15.21
N PHE A 250 8.98 0.00 15.17
CA PHE A 250 8.51 1.31 15.65
C PHE A 250 8.15 1.31 17.14
N GLY A 251 8.51 0.26 17.87
CA GLY A 251 8.41 0.20 19.33
C GLY A 251 7.00 -0.03 19.88
N ILE A 252 6.10 -0.58 19.08
CA ILE A 252 4.77 -0.96 19.56
C ILE A 252 4.89 -2.17 20.47
N ASP A 253 4.24 -2.11 21.63
CA ASP A 253 4.21 -3.21 22.58
C ASP A 253 3.55 -4.46 21.96
N SER A 254 4.12 -5.63 22.27
CA SER A 254 3.68 -6.91 21.73
C SER A 254 2.21 -7.24 22.04
N ILE A 255 1.69 -6.77 23.17
CA ILE A 255 0.27 -6.96 23.52
C ILE A 255 -0.62 -6.15 22.58
N LYS A 256 -0.26 -4.89 22.31
CA LYS A 256 -1.01 -4.04 21.34
C LYS A 256 -0.98 -4.63 19.93
N ILE A 257 0.18 -5.16 19.49
CA ILE A 257 0.29 -5.86 18.20
C ILE A 257 -0.63 -7.08 18.18
N GLN A 258 -0.65 -7.88 19.24
CA GLN A 258 -1.52 -9.04 19.36
C GLN A 258 -3.00 -8.66 19.31
N ASP A 259 -3.40 -7.61 20.03
CA ASP A 259 -4.78 -7.12 20.05
C ASP A 259 -5.21 -6.61 18.67
N ALA A 260 -4.33 -5.90 17.98
CA ALA A 260 -4.55 -5.44 16.62
C ALA A 260 -4.77 -6.62 15.64
N LEU A 261 -3.91 -7.65 15.68
CA LEU A 261 -4.06 -8.84 14.85
C LEU A 261 -5.33 -9.64 15.15
N ASN A 262 -5.75 -9.69 16.42
CA ASN A 262 -6.99 -10.34 16.81
C ASN A 262 -8.25 -9.58 16.35
N SER A 263 -8.17 -8.25 16.29
CA SER A 263 -9.28 -7.40 15.85
C SER A 263 -9.43 -7.33 14.33
N TYR A 264 -8.38 -7.68 13.60
CA TYR A 264 -8.39 -7.60 12.14
C TYR A 264 -9.21 -8.73 11.52
N GLU A 265 -10.11 -8.36 10.62
CA GLU A 265 -10.90 -9.28 9.81
C GLU A 265 -10.70 -8.99 8.33
N LEU A 266 -10.44 -10.05 7.54
CA LEU A 266 -10.34 -9.96 6.09
C LEU A 266 -11.67 -9.50 5.48
N GLN A 267 -11.60 -8.50 4.62
CA GLN A 267 -12.73 -7.91 3.93
C GLN A 267 -12.55 -7.98 2.40
N ASN A 268 -13.53 -7.49 1.66
CA ASN A 268 -13.43 -7.30 0.22
C ASN A 268 -13.18 -8.60 -0.57
N ASN A 269 -13.81 -9.71 -0.17
CA ASN A 269 -13.71 -11.02 -0.83
C ASN A 269 -12.26 -11.56 -0.91
N ARG A 270 -11.41 -11.19 0.05
CA ARG A 270 -10.01 -11.67 0.17
C ARG A 270 -9.94 -12.66 1.32
N SER A 271 -10.28 -13.92 1.08
CA SER A 271 -10.44 -14.97 2.10
C SER A 271 -11.35 -14.54 3.27
N GLN A 272 -12.34 -13.70 2.97
CA GLN A 272 -13.32 -13.19 3.92
C GLN A 272 -14.21 -14.32 4.43
N VAL A 273 -14.37 -14.42 5.74
CA VAL A 273 -15.21 -15.44 6.37
C VAL A 273 -16.58 -14.86 6.66
N LEU A 274 -17.61 -15.50 6.12
CA LEU A 274 -19.02 -15.20 6.39
C LEU A 274 -19.67 -16.36 7.11
N ASN A 275 -20.45 -16.07 8.15
CA ASN A 275 -21.30 -17.06 8.81
C ASN A 275 -22.75 -16.90 8.33
N MET A 276 -23.23 -17.85 7.54
CA MET A 276 -24.61 -17.85 7.03
C MET A 276 -25.32 -19.16 7.40
N ASN A 277 -26.40 -19.05 8.15
CA ASN A 277 -27.24 -20.19 8.55
C ASN A 277 -26.43 -21.34 9.21
N GLY A 278 -25.47 -20.98 10.08
CA GLY A 278 -24.61 -21.96 10.78
C GLY A 278 -23.51 -22.59 9.91
N LYS A 279 -23.34 -22.10 8.70
CA LYS A 279 -22.25 -22.53 7.79
C LYS A 279 -21.22 -21.42 7.68
N GLU A 280 -19.95 -21.78 7.74
CA GLU A 280 -18.79 -20.91 7.47
C GLU A 280 -18.52 -20.91 5.96
N ILE A 281 -18.56 -19.73 5.33
CA ILE A 281 -18.29 -19.54 3.92
C ILE A 281 -17.04 -18.66 3.81
N ILE A 282 -16.00 -19.14 3.10
CA ILE A 282 -14.79 -18.38 2.81
C ILE A 282 -14.95 -17.79 1.41
N LEU A 283 -15.01 -16.46 1.32
CA LEU A 283 -15.02 -15.73 0.06
C LEU A 283 -13.59 -15.31 -0.31
N ASP A 284 -13.06 -15.92 -1.37
CA ASP A 284 -11.77 -15.56 -1.96
C ASP A 284 -11.95 -15.34 -3.46
N ALA A 285 -12.63 -14.23 -3.81
CA ALA A 285 -13.13 -13.94 -5.15
C ALA A 285 -12.75 -12.55 -5.67
N TYR A 286 -11.75 -11.88 -5.06
CA TYR A 286 -11.32 -10.57 -5.53
C TYR A 286 -10.48 -10.66 -6.81
N ASN A 287 -9.50 -11.55 -6.84
CA ASN A 287 -8.64 -11.77 -8.00
C ASN A 287 -8.03 -13.17 -7.92
N ALA A 288 -8.32 -14.01 -8.88
CA ALA A 288 -7.75 -15.34 -8.98
C ALA A 288 -6.47 -15.29 -9.81
N ASN A 289 -5.36 -15.74 -9.24
CA ASN A 289 -4.12 -15.97 -9.99
C ASN A 289 -3.48 -17.30 -9.59
N PRO A 290 -2.56 -17.85 -10.42
CA PRO A 290 -2.02 -19.21 -10.24
C PRO A 290 -1.05 -19.38 -9.05
N THR A 291 -0.75 -18.37 -8.27
CA THR A 291 0.21 -18.42 -7.15
C THR A 291 -0.46 -18.26 -5.81
#